data_20e7e44c27e90566f4c4e12d7496e710
#
_entry.id   20e7e44c27e90566f4c4e12d7496e710
#
_cell.length_a   1.000
_cell.length_b   1.000
_cell.length_c   1.000
_cell.angle_alpha   90.00
_cell.angle_beta   90.00
_cell.angle_gamma   90.00
#
_symmetry.space_group_name_H-M   'P 1'
#
loop_
_entity.id
_entity.type
_entity.pdbx_description
1 polymer ?
#
loop_
_entity_poly.entity_id
_entity_poly.type
_entity_poly.pdbx_seq_one_letter_code
_entity_poly.pdbx_strand_id
1 'polypeptide(L)'
;VVCRQQGQVLSEGSALHRCAVWGSPVVHSLSPVLHRAAYAALGLTDWEYARRDVDEAAFPDAFAGLDGSWRGLSLTMPLKEVGLRAARTVTQLAAATGAANTLVRDADDPSAWTAHNTDVHGIRTALELAGCPAPSSLLVLGSGATARSALAAITSPPARVVFMVRDRVRPETLAQARAAGTAVEVVPMGRWEAVRDVDAVVSTVPPSSVIGLERLDRLDHASARTPHGPAVLDVVYGTGRTPLQRAAAEHGWPVAEGTDMLLHQATEQVRLMTGLPAPLAAMSEALRDALAQHATGRRRPSQTPDPAR
;
A
#
# COMPACT_ATOMS: atom_id res chain seq x y z
N VAL A 1 31.21 -46.02 37.97
CA VAL A 1 30.57 -44.70 37.85
C VAL A 1 30.74 -44.29 36.40
N VAL A 2 29.70 -44.44 35.59
CA VAL A 2 29.73 -44.09 34.17
C VAL A 2 28.95 -42.77 34.04
N CYS A 3 29.69 -41.71 33.69
CA CYS A 3 29.13 -40.41 33.36
C CYS A 3 28.61 -40.48 31.92
N ARG A 4 27.28 -40.45 31.75
CA ARG A 4 26.65 -40.23 30.44
C ARG A 4 26.68 -38.72 30.14
N GLN A 5 27.46 -38.33 29.15
CA GLN A 5 27.34 -37.01 28.51
C GLN A 5 26.02 -37.00 27.71
N GLN A 6 25.14 -36.11 28.10
CA GLN A 6 23.96 -35.78 27.31
C GLN A 6 24.44 -35.08 26.04
N GLY A 7 24.26 -35.71 24.91
CA GLY A 7 24.46 -35.11 23.59
C GLY A 7 23.42 -34.00 23.40
N GLN A 8 23.93 -32.79 23.30
CA GLN A 8 23.17 -31.65 22.80
C GLN A 8 22.85 -31.94 21.34
N VAL A 9 21.60 -32.26 21.04
CA VAL A 9 21.08 -32.28 19.68
C VAL A 9 21.15 -30.84 19.20
N LEU A 10 22.10 -30.52 18.34
CA LEU A 10 22.15 -29.30 17.59
C LEU A 10 20.87 -29.28 16.75
N SER A 11 19.94 -28.36 17.01
CA SER A 11 18.79 -28.12 16.17
C SER A 11 19.30 -27.84 14.75
N GLU A 12 18.86 -28.65 13.80
CA GLU A 12 19.04 -28.38 12.38
C GLU A 12 18.58 -26.93 12.17
N GLY A 13 19.47 -26.10 11.61
CA GLY A 13 19.22 -24.67 11.43
C GLY A 13 17.90 -24.48 10.68
N SER A 14 16.97 -23.80 11.30
CA SER A 14 15.70 -23.43 10.69
C SER A 14 15.98 -22.78 9.35
N ALA A 15 15.32 -23.25 8.28
CA ALA A 15 15.53 -22.71 6.95
C ALA A 15 15.08 -21.24 6.92
N LEU A 16 15.96 -20.35 6.47
CA LEU A 16 15.70 -18.93 6.38
C LEU A 16 14.47 -18.64 5.51
N HIS A 17 13.52 -17.86 6.03
CA HIS A 17 12.34 -17.39 5.30
C HIS A 17 12.53 -15.95 4.82
N ARG A 18 12.49 -15.73 3.52
CA ARG A 18 12.77 -14.44 2.90
C ARG A 18 11.51 -13.79 2.34
N CYS A 19 11.38 -12.51 2.64
CA CYS A 19 10.42 -11.61 2.00
C CYS A 19 11.12 -10.30 1.63
N ALA A 20 10.55 -9.57 0.69
CA ALA A 20 11.06 -8.25 0.31
C ALA A 20 9.98 -7.38 -0.31
N VAL A 21 10.22 -6.06 -0.30
CA VAL A 21 9.53 -5.13 -1.18
C VAL A 21 10.36 -4.89 -2.44
N TRP A 22 9.72 -5.03 -3.61
CA TRP A 22 10.28 -4.75 -4.93
C TRP A 22 9.56 -3.60 -5.61
N GLY A 23 10.30 -2.78 -6.33
CA GLY A 23 9.85 -1.64 -7.11
C GLY A 23 11.01 -0.76 -7.53
N SER A 24 10.77 0.29 -8.30
CA SER A 24 11.81 1.22 -8.73
C SER A 24 11.25 2.64 -8.88
N PRO A 25 11.79 3.63 -8.09
CA PRO A 25 12.72 3.48 -6.98
C PRO A 25 12.04 2.95 -5.70
N VAL A 26 12.74 2.15 -4.90
CA VAL A 26 12.20 1.53 -3.66
C VAL A 26 12.93 1.97 -2.39
N VAL A 27 13.98 2.79 -2.50
CA VAL A 27 14.87 3.16 -1.38
C VAL A 27 14.14 3.79 -0.19
N HIS A 28 13.05 4.50 -0.45
CA HIS A 28 12.26 5.19 0.59
C HIS A 28 11.15 4.34 1.22
N SER A 29 11.00 3.08 0.79
CA SER A 29 9.95 2.20 1.33
C SER A 29 10.15 1.94 2.83
N LEU A 30 9.10 2.13 3.61
CA LEU A 30 9.04 1.81 5.04
C LEU A 30 8.54 0.38 5.31
N SER A 31 8.19 -0.40 4.28
CA SER A 31 7.77 -1.80 4.44
C SER A 31 8.77 -2.64 5.24
N PRO A 32 10.12 -2.53 5.06
CA PRO A 32 11.06 -3.28 5.89
C PRO A 32 10.99 -2.95 7.38
N VAL A 33 10.66 -1.72 7.74
CA VAL A 33 10.47 -1.31 9.15
C VAL A 33 9.29 -2.05 9.75
N LEU A 34 8.16 -2.04 9.05
CA LEU A 34 6.92 -2.67 9.49
C LEU A 34 7.04 -4.19 9.62
N HIS A 35 7.56 -4.86 8.58
CA HIS A 35 7.67 -6.32 8.58
C HIS A 35 8.69 -6.83 9.58
N ARG A 36 9.86 -6.18 9.73
CA ARG A 36 10.86 -6.56 10.73
C ARG A 36 10.34 -6.39 12.15
N ALA A 37 9.59 -5.32 12.43
CA ALA A 37 8.93 -5.15 13.72
C ALA A 37 7.89 -6.25 13.98
N ALA A 38 7.13 -6.63 12.95
CA ALA A 38 6.18 -7.74 13.04
C ALA A 38 6.89 -9.06 13.33
N TYR A 39 7.96 -9.38 12.60
CA TYR A 39 8.71 -10.62 12.80
C TYR A 39 9.33 -10.69 14.20
N ALA A 40 9.91 -9.59 14.69
CA ALA A 40 10.47 -9.52 16.04
C ALA A 40 9.38 -9.75 17.11
N ALA A 41 8.22 -9.11 16.98
CA ALA A 41 7.11 -9.25 17.92
C ALA A 41 6.45 -10.65 17.90
N LEU A 42 6.52 -11.35 16.75
CA LEU A 42 6.04 -12.72 16.58
C LEU A 42 7.08 -13.78 16.94
N GLY A 43 8.31 -13.40 17.30
CA GLY A 43 9.40 -14.34 17.59
C GLY A 43 9.92 -15.10 16.37
N LEU A 44 9.71 -14.58 15.16
CA LEU A 44 10.14 -15.17 13.89
C LEU A 44 11.61 -14.81 13.62
N THR A 45 12.54 -15.51 14.29
CA THR A 45 13.97 -15.22 14.25
C THR A 45 14.66 -15.66 12.96
N ASP A 46 14.03 -16.56 12.20
CA ASP A 46 14.46 -17.10 10.92
C ASP A 46 13.79 -16.39 9.71
N TRP A 47 13.13 -15.26 9.93
CA TRP A 47 12.49 -14.46 8.88
C TRP A 47 13.27 -13.19 8.59
N GLU A 48 13.46 -12.91 7.30
CA GLU A 48 14.08 -11.68 6.81
C GLU A 48 13.12 -10.90 5.92
N TYR A 49 13.19 -9.57 6.02
CA TYR A 49 12.51 -8.70 5.08
C TYR A 49 13.47 -7.63 4.55
N ALA A 50 13.66 -7.65 3.23
CA ALA A 50 14.57 -6.74 2.53
C ALA A 50 13.82 -5.76 1.62
N ARG A 51 14.57 -4.92 0.93
CA ARG A 51 14.10 -4.15 -0.24
C ARG A 51 15.04 -4.43 -1.39
N ARG A 52 14.49 -4.47 -2.60
CA ARG A 52 15.27 -4.64 -3.82
C ARG A 52 14.74 -3.71 -4.89
N ASP A 53 15.62 -2.92 -5.48
CA ASP A 53 15.27 -2.09 -6.63
C ASP A 53 15.15 -2.98 -7.86
N VAL A 54 13.93 -3.07 -8.40
CA VAL A 54 13.59 -3.91 -9.54
C VAL A 54 12.59 -3.14 -10.38
N ASP A 55 12.91 -2.91 -11.62
CA ASP A 55 12.01 -2.34 -12.62
C ASP A 55 11.24 -3.43 -13.40
N GLU A 56 10.38 -3.04 -14.34
CA GLU A 56 9.59 -3.98 -15.12
C GLU A 56 10.45 -4.89 -16.01
N ALA A 57 11.57 -4.38 -16.52
CA ALA A 57 12.45 -5.13 -17.42
C ALA A 57 13.24 -6.22 -16.66
N ALA A 58 13.71 -5.89 -15.45
CA ALA A 58 14.46 -6.81 -14.62
C ALA A 58 13.57 -7.83 -13.86
N PHE A 59 12.26 -7.56 -13.75
CA PHE A 59 11.36 -8.38 -12.93
C PHE A 59 11.32 -9.86 -13.34
N PRO A 60 11.21 -10.26 -14.63
CA PRO A 60 11.10 -11.67 -15.01
C PRO A 60 12.30 -12.50 -14.53
N ASP A 61 13.52 -12.02 -14.76
CA ASP A 61 14.75 -12.74 -14.39
C ASP A 61 14.92 -12.76 -12.87
N ALA A 62 14.66 -11.64 -12.21
CA ALA A 62 14.70 -11.55 -10.75
C ALA A 62 13.70 -12.48 -10.07
N PHE A 63 12.50 -12.61 -10.63
CA PHE A 63 11.43 -13.47 -10.10
C PHE A 63 11.72 -14.96 -10.36
N ALA A 64 12.22 -15.30 -11.53
CA ALA A 64 12.62 -16.67 -11.88
C ALA A 64 13.81 -17.17 -11.02
N GLY A 65 14.67 -16.27 -10.54
CA GLY A 65 15.80 -16.60 -9.66
C GLY A 65 15.44 -16.80 -8.18
N LEU A 66 14.17 -16.76 -7.79
CA LEU A 66 13.74 -16.95 -6.39
C LEU A 66 13.78 -18.43 -6.01
N ASP A 67 14.64 -18.77 -5.07
CA ASP A 67 14.75 -20.12 -4.51
C ASP A 67 13.62 -20.45 -3.49
N GLY A 68 13.64 -21.64 -2.93
CA GLY A 68 12.63 -22.14 -1.98
C GLY A 68 12.58 -21.41 -0.63
N SER A 69 13.55 -20.54 -0.31
CA SER A 69 13.55 -19.75 0.92
C SER A 69 12.56 -18.56 0.88
N TRP A 70 12.18 -18.12 -0.31
CA TRP A 70 11.26 -16.99 -0.48
C TRP A 70 9.83 -17.36 -0.15
N ARG A 71 9.18 -16.54 0.69
CA ARG A 71 7.79 -16.70 1.14
C ARG A 71 6.86 -15.66 0.57
N GLY A 72 7.33 -14.43 0.36
CA GLY A 72 6.47 -13.36 -0.14
C GLY A 72 7.22 -12.19 -0.73
N LEU A 73 6.55 -11.49 -1.63
CA LEU A 73 6.99 -10.21 -2.20
C LEU A 73 5.91 -9.18 -2.00
N SER A 74 6.28 -8.01 -1.48
CA SER A 74 5.48 -6.80 -1.61
C SER A 74 5.88 -6.07 -2.88
N LEU A 75 4.93 -5.61 -3.67
CA LEU A 75 5.18 -4.95 -4.94
C LEU A 75 4.70 -3.50 -4.89
N THR A 76 5.58 -2.58 -5.26
CA THR A 76 5.23 -1.19 -5.48
C THR A 76 5.44 -0.80 -6.94
N MET A 77 5.26 0.47 -7.25
CA MET A 77 5.47 0.99 -8.62
C MET A 77 6.88 0.61 -9.14
N PRO A 78 7.00 0.15 -10.40
CA PRO A 78 5.94 -0.05 -11.39
C PRO A 78 5.34 -1.47 -11.42
N LEU A 79 5.64 -2.36 -10.46
CA LEU A 79 5.53 -3.80 -10.58
C LEU A 79 4.14 -4.41 -10.30
N LYS A 80 3.13 -3.63 -9.86
CA LYS A 80 1.83 -4.19 -9.44
C LYS A 80 1.08 -4.94 -10.54
N GLU A 81 1.20 -4.51 -11.79
CA GLU A 81 0.57 -5.16 -12.95
C GLU A 81 1.43 -6.31 -13.48
N VAL A 82 2.75 -6.16 -13.45
CA VAL A 82 3.69 -7.22 -13.86
C VAL A 82 3.61 -8.41 -12.91
N GLY A 83 3.60 -8.16 -11.59
CA GLY A 83 3.47 -9.20 -10.58
C GLY A 83 2.14 -9.96 -10.67
N LEU A 84 1.03 -9.26 -10.99
CA LEU A 84 -0.23 -9.93 -11.21
C LEU A 84 -0.15 -10.98 -12.34
N ARG A 85 0.51 -10.61 -13.45
CA ARG A 85 0.67 -11.51 -14.61
C ARG A 85 1.64 -12.68 -14.35
N ALA A 86 2.58 -12.52 -13.43
CA ALA A 86 3.56 -13.55 -13.09
C ALA A 86 3.02 -14.62 -12.13
N ALA A 87 1.95 -14.33 -11.43
CA ALA A 87 1.35 -15.27 -10.47
C ALA A 87 0.54 -16.35 -11.20
N ARG A 88 0.64 -17.59 -10.69
CA ARG A 88 -0.17 -18.72 -11.17
C ARG A 88 -1.62 -18.62 -10.73
N THR A 89 -1.83 -18.17 -9.49
CA THR A 89 -3.15 -17.97 -8.90
C THR A 89 -3.37 -16.48 -8.62
N VAL A 90 -4.57 -16.00 -8.94
CA VAL A 90 -4.95 -14.59 -8.73
C VAL A 90 -6.22 -14.57 -7.89
N THR A 91 -6.19 -13.88 -6.75
CA THR A 91 -7.38 -13.71 -5.93
C THR A 91 -8.42 -12.85 -6.63
N GLN A 92 -9.70 -13.04 -6.30
CA GLN A 92 -10.80 -12.28 -6.89
C GLN A 92 -10.57 -10.75 -6.80
N LEU A 93 -10.06 -10.27 -5.68
CA LEU A 93 -9.79 -8.85 -5.46
C LEU A 93 -8.63 -8.34 -6.33
N ALA A 94 -7.55 -9.11 -6.46
CA ALA A 94 -6.43 -8.76 -7.33
C ALA A 94 -6.86 -8.78 -8.80
N ALA A 95 -7.68 -9.75 -9.21
CA ALA A 95 -8.26 -9.82 -10.56
C ALA A 95 -9.16 -8.61 -10.85
N ALA A 96 -10.07 -8.28 -9.92
CA ALA A 96 -10.98 -7.14 -10.06
C ALA A 96 -10.27 -5.79 -10.20
N THR A 97 -9.13 -5.63 -9.53
CA THR A 97 -8.31 -4.40 -9.59
C THR A 97 -7.28 -4.43 -10.73
N GLY A 98 -7.04 -5.59 -11.34
CA GLY A 98 -5.99 -5.75 -12.35
C GLY A 98 -4.58 -5.44 -11.80
N ALA A 99 -4.35 -5.57 -10.49
CA ALA A 99 -3.10 -5.23 -9.83
C ALA A 99 -2.87 -6.08 -8.57
N ALA A 100 -1.61 -6.45 -8.34
CA ALA A 100 -1.18 -7.12 -7.12
C ALA A 100 -0.08 -6.29 -6.45
N ASN A 101 -0.26 -5.96 -5.18
CA ASN A 101 0.81 -5.40 -4.37
C ASN A 101 1.51 -6.47 -3.52
N THR A 102 1.05 -7.73 -3.60
CA THR A 102 1.56 -8.83 -2.77
C THR A 102 1.54 -10.13 -3.57
N LEU A 103 2.67 -10.82 -3.59
CA LEU A 103 2.78 -12.20 -4.06
C LEU A 103 3.15 -13.08 -2.87
N VAL A 104 2.44 -14.18 -2.71
CA VAL A 104 2.71 -15.17 -1.66
C VAL A 104 3.00 -16.51 -2.31
N ARG A 105 4.10 -17.15 -1.91
CA ARG A 105 4.45 -18.48 -2.39
C ARG A 105 3.48 -19.49 -1.79
N ASP A 106 2.99 -20.39 -2.61
CA ASP A 106 2.11 -21.47 -2.18
C ASP A 106 2.86 -22.43 -1.24
N ALA A 107 2.21 -22.85 -0.16
CA ALA A 107 2.80 -23.76 0.81
C ALA A 107 2.88 -25.20 0.27
N ASP A 108 1.90 -25.60 -0.53
CA ASP A 108 1.77 -26.96 -1.08
C ASP A 108 2.50 -27.12 -2.42
N ASP A 109 2.67 -26.02 -3.18
CA ASP A 109 3.42 -25.98 -4.43
C ASP A 109 4.43 -24.82 -4.42
N PRO A 110 5.68 -25.06 -3.98
CA PRO A 110 6.71 -24.01 -3.93
C PRO A 110 7.09 -23.39 -5.28
N SER A 111 6.64 -23.93 -6.39
CA SER A 111 6.79 -23.32 -7.72
C SER A 111 5.70 -22.30 -8.03
N ALA A 112 4.58 -22.31 -7.28
CA ALA A 112 3.44 -21.47 -7.51
C ALA A 112 3.43 -20.23 -6.59
N TRP A 113 2.87 -19.14 -7.12
CA TRP A 113 2.66 -17.89 -6.41
C TRP A 113 1.21 -17.43 -6.57
N THR A 114 0.65 -16.93 -5.48
CA THR A 114 -0.68 -16.34 -5.46
C THR A 114 -0.60 -14.82 -5.37
N ALA A 115 -1.29 -14.12 -6.26
CA ALA A 115 -1.36 -12.66 -6.28
C ALA A 115 -2.51 -12.14 -5.43
N HIS A 116 -2.21 -11.17 -4.56
CA HIS A 116 -3.15 -10.47 -3.69
C HIS A 116 -3.04 -8.95 -3.88
N ASN A 117 -4.09 -8.22 -3.50
CA ASN A 117 -4.08 -6.77 -3.43
C ASN A 117 -4.50 -6.28 -2.04
N THR A 118 -3.52 -6.04 -1.17
CA THR A 118 -3.74 -5.57 0.21
C THR A 118 -3.89 -4.04 0.29
N ASP A 119 -3.58 -3.28 -0.79
CA ASP A 119 -3.83 -1.84 -0.83
C ASP A 119 -5.30 -1.50 -0.59
N VAL A 120 -6.20 -2.36 -1.07
CA VAL A 120 -7.64 -2.21 -0.88
C VAL A 120 -8.02 -2.18 0.60
N HIS A 121 -7.45 -3.09 1.39
CA HIS A 121 -7.62 -3.10 2.84
C HIS A 121 -7.03 -1.83 3.48
N GLY A 122 -5.81 -1.45 3.10
CA GLY A 122 -5.15 -0.26 3.62
C GLY A 122 -5.93 1.04 3.35
N ILE A 123 -6.42 1.24 2.13
CA ILE A 123 -7.20 2.44 1.76
C ILE A 123 -8.53 2.46 2.54
N ARG A 124 -9.23 1.33 2.60
CA ARG A 124 -10.49 1.22 3.35
C ARG A 124 -10.31 1.62 4.80
N THR A 125 -9.35 0.99 5.48
CA THR A 125 -9.10 1.25 6.90
C THR A 125 -8.64 2.69 7.15
N ALA A 126 -7.81 3.28 6.27
CA ALA A 126 -7.43 4.68 6.41
C ALA A 126 -8.62 5.64 6.31
N LEU A 127 -9.56 5.40 5.38
CA LEU A 127 -10.79 6.19 5.28
C LEU A 127 -11.73 5.97 6.48
N GLU A 128 -11.85 4.74 6.98
CA GLU A 128 -12.62 4.41 8.19
C GLU A 128 -12.09 5.18 9.41
N LEU A 129 -10.77 5.18 9.61
CA LEU A 129 -10.10 5.90 10.71
C LEU A 129 -10.30 7.42 10.60
N ALA A 130 -10.43 7.96 9.40
CA ALA A 130 -10.77 9.36 9.16
C ALA A 130 -12.27 9.65 9.26
N GLY A 131 -13.10 8.70 9.70
CA GLY A 131 -14.54 8.88 9.89
C GLY A 131 -15.38 8.73 8.61
N CYS A 132 -14.83 8.15 7.54
CA CYS A 132 -15.53 7.90 6.27
C CYS A 132 -15.55 6.41 5.90
N PRO A 133 -16.29 5.56 6.63
CA PRO A 133 -16.23 4.11 6.44
C PRO A 133 -16.92 3.61 5.16
N ALA A 134 -17.86 4.37 4.60
CA ALA A 134 -18.67 3.94 3.46
C ALA A 134 -18.98 5.11 2.51
N PRO A 135 -17.98 5.68 1.83
CA PRO A 135 -18.22 6.76 0.87
C PRO A 135 -19.07 6.24 -0.30
N SER A 136 -20.11 6.99 -0.66
CA SER A 136 -20.98 6.71 -1.81
C SER A 136 -20.51 7.42 -3.09
N SER A 137 -19.58 8.35 -2.94
CA SER A 137 -19.00 9.12 -4.04
C SER A 137 -17.52 9.41 -3.80
N LEU A 138 -16.71 9.30 -4.86
CA LEU A 138 -15.28 9.49 -4.81
C LEU A 138 -14.79 10.51 -5.83
N LEU A 139 -13.81 11.31 -5.44
CA LEU A 139 -12.90 11.99 -6.35
C LEU A 139 -11.54 11.29 -6.29
N VAL A 140 -11.09 10.72 -7.41
CA VAL A 140 -9.80 10.02 -7.49
C VAL A 140 -8.84 10.81 -8.35
N LEU A 141 -7.71 11.23 -7.78
CA LEU A 141 -6.62 11.86 -8.52
C LEU A 141 -5.72 10.76 -9.09
N GLY A 142 -5.67 10.67 -10.42
CA GLY A 142 -4.96 9.62 -11.13
C GLY A 142 -5.84 8.45 -11.57
N SER A 143 -5.24 7.50 -12.29
CA SER A 143 -5.95 6.34 -12.85
C SER A 143 -5.08 5.09 -12.95
N GLY A 144 -4.04 4.98 -12.11
CA GLY A 144 -3.13 3.83 -12.08
C GLY A 144 -3.67 2.67 -11.23
N ALA A 145 -2.79 1.70 -10.95
CA ALA A 145 -3.11 0.52 -10.14
C ALA A 145 -3.68 0.88 -8.76
N THR A 146 -3.11 1.88 -8.07
CA THR A 146 -3.61 2.32 -6.76
C THR A 146 -4.98 3.02 -6.85
N ALA A 147 -5.27 3.73 -7.95
CA ALA A 147 -6.61 4.27 -8.20
C ALA A 147 -7.66 3.15 -8.35
N ARG A 148 -7.29 2.04 -8.99
CA ARG A 148 -8.15 0.84 -9.07
C ARG A 148 -8.35 0.19 -7.70
N SER A 149 -7.33 0.20 -6.86
CA SER A 149 -7.45 -0.27 -5.47
C SER A 149 -8.39 0.64 -4.66
N ALA A 150 -8.36 1.97 -4.89
CA ALA A 150 -9.27 2.90 -4.24
C ALA A 150 -10.75 2.63 -4.62
N LEU A 151 -11.03 2.35 -5.89
CA LEU A 151 -12.38 1.94 -6.32
C LEU A 151 -12.86 0.67 -5.61
N ALA A 152 -11.97 -0.33 -5.49
CA ALA A 152 -12.30 -1.60 -4.84
C ALA A 152 -12.33 -1.53 -3.31
N ALA A 153 -11.78 -0.46 -2.71
CA ALA A 153 -11.81 -0.26 -1.26
C ALA A 153 -13.22 0.04 -0.73
N ILE A 154 -14.11 0.53 -1.60
CA ILE A 154 -15.48 0.86 -1.23
C ILE A 154 -16.31 -0.42 -1.24
N THR A 155 -16.91 -0.76 -0.11
CA THR A 155 -17.66 -2.02 0.09
C THR A 155 -18.96 -2.10 -0.70
N SER A 156 -19.59 -0.97 -0.94
CA SER A 156 -20.69 -0.82 -1.91
C SER A 156 -20.15 -0.01 -3.08
N PRO A 157 -20.37 -0.44 -4.34
CA PRO A 157 -19.91 0.35 -5.47
C PRO A 157 -20.35 1.81 -5.31
N PRO A 158 -19.43 2.78 -5.42
CA PRO A 158 -19.82 4.16 -5.29
C PRO A 158 -20.83 4.50 -6.40
N ALA A 159 -21.87 5.24 -6.05
CA ALA A 159 -22.84 5.68 -7.04
C ALA A 159 -22.21 6.59 -8.10
N ARG A 160 -21.16 7.33 -7.69
CA ARG A 160 -20.43 8.27 -8.56
C ARG A 160 -18.92 8.24 -8.26
N VAL A 161 -18.13 8.26 -9.32
CA VAL A 161 -16.68 8.49 -9.27
C VAL A 161 -16.30 9.60 -10.22
N VAL A 162 -15.56 10.58 -9.72
CA VAL A 162 -14.92 11.61 -10.53
C VAL A 162 -13.45 11.30 -10.62
N PHE A 163 -12.92 11.13 -11.83
CA PHE A 163 -11.47 11.01 -12.05
C PHE A 163 -10.91 12.37 -12.40
N MET A 164 -9.96 12.85 -11.60
CA MET A 164 -9.19 14.05 -11.89
C MET A 164 -7.82 13.65 -12.44
N VAL A 165 -7.59 13.91 -13.73
CA VAL A 165 -6.40 13.45 -14.46
C VAL A 165 -5.81 14.57 -15.31
N ARG A 166 -4.53 14.42 -15.70
CA ARG A 166 -3.86 15.39 -16.58
C ARG A 166 -4.33 15.31 -18.03
N ASP A 167 -4.59 14.09 -18.48
CA ASP A 167 -4.94 13.81 -19.88
C ASP A 167 -6.19 12.90 -19.90
N ARG A 168 -6.02 11.60 -19.75
CA ARG A 168 -7.09 10.62 -19.84
C ARG A 168 -7.02 9.57 -18.73
N VAL A 169 -8.18 9.01 -18.41
CA VAL A 169 -8.25 7.84 -17.52
C VAL A 169 -7.81 6.59 -18.29
N ARG A 170 -7.03 5.74 -17.65
CA ARG A 170 -6.59 4.46 -18.24
C ARG A 170 -7.80 3.57 -18.56
N PRO A 171 -7.79 2.86 -19.69
CA PRO A 171 -8.92 2.03 -20.10
C PRO A 171 -9.34 0.99 -19.06
N GLU A 172 -8.37 0.36 -18.38
CA GLU A 172 -8.59 -0.66 -17.36
C GLU A 172 -9.35 -0.10 -16.15
N THR A 173 -9.03 1.14 -15.78
CA THR A 173 -9.68 1.85 -14.65
C THR A 173 -11.11 2.24 -15.00
N LEU A 174 -11.34 2.71 -16.21
CA LEU A 174 -12.71 2.96 -16.71
C LEU A 174 -13.54 1.68 -16.81
N ALA A 175 -12.93 0.58 -17.27
CA ALA A 175 -13.59 -0.70 -17.36
C ALA A 175 -14.04 -1.20 -15.98
N GLN A 176 -13.17 -1.12 -14.97
CA GLN A 176 -13.49 -1.49 -13.59
C GLN A 176 -14.65 -0.67 -13.03
N ALA A 177 -14.61 0.67 -13.16
CA ALA A 177 -15.68 1.53 -12.67
C ALA A 177 -17.03 1.25 -13.33
N ARG A 178 -17.03 1.03 -14.66
CA ARG A 178 -18.24 0.69 -15.43
C ARG A 178 -18.79 -0.69 -15.07
N ALA A 179 -17.92 -1.67 -14.88
CA ALA A 179 -18.33 -3.01 -14.46
C ALA A 179 -19.01 -3.02 -13.08
N ALA A 180 -18.66 -2.08 -12.22
CA ALA A 180 -19.31 -1.85 -10.92
C ALA A 180 -20.63 -1.06 -11.02
N GLY A 181 -21.07 -0.66 -12.21
CA GLY A 181 -22.29 0.15 -12.39
C GLY A 181 -22.15 1.60 -11.91
N THR A 182 -20.94 2.09 -11.72
CA THR A 182 -20.66 3.43 -11.19
C THR A 182 -20.84 4.51 -12.26
N ALA A 183 -21.48 5.61 -11.93
CA ALA A 183 -21.50 6.81 -12.76
C ALA A 183 -20.08 7.45 -12.77
N VAL A 184 -19.51 7.59 -13.96
CA VAL A 184 -18.14 8.09 -14.13
C VAL A 184 -18.15 9.47 -14.77
N GLU A 185 -17.43 10.38 -14.13
CA GLU A 185 -17.09 11.70 -14.65
C GLU A 185 -15.58 11.83 -14.75
N VAL A 186 -15.08 12.57 -15.73
CA VAL A 186 -13.66 12.85 -15.91
C VAL A 186 -13.44 14.34 -16.00
N VAL A 187 -12.56 14.85 -15.16
CA VAL A 187 -12.22 16.28 -15.10
C VAL A 187 -10.72 16.49 -15.22
N PRO A 188 -10.28 17.64 -15.75
CA PRO A 188 -8.85 17.96 -15.78
C PRO A 188 -8.28 18.20 -14.38
N MET A 189 -6.98 17.94 -14.20
CA MET A 189 -6.26 18.23 -12.97
C MET A 189 -6.43 19.69 -12.57
N GLY A 190 -6.76 19.93 -11.30
CA GLY A 190 -7.04 21.26 -10.76
C GLY A 190 -8.49 21.73 -10.88
N ARG A 191 -9.42 20.89 -11.35
CA ARG A 191 -10.87 21.18 -11.36
C ARG A 191 -11.50 20.84 -10.00
N TRP A 192 -11.15 21.62 -8.98
CA TRP A 192 -11.50 21.33 -7.58
C TRP A 192 -12.98 21.54 -7.24
N GLU A 193 -13.77 22.16 -8.11
CA GLU A 193 -15.21 22.25 -7.92
C GLU A 193 -15.88 20.87 -7.79
N ALA A 194 -15.28 19.84 -8.38
CA ALA A 194 -15.74 18.46 -8.30
C ALA A 194 -15.72 17.89 -6.86
N VAL A 195 -14.99 18.50 -5.93
CA VAL A 195 -14.87 18.06 -4.53
C VAL A 195 -16.17 18.26 -3.73
N ARG A 196 -17.05 19.18 -4.16
CA ARG A 196 -18.30 19.51 -3.47
C ARG A 196 -19.28 18.33 -3.39
N ASP A 197 -19.22 17.47 -4.39
CA ASP A 197 -20.22 16.42 -4.60
C ASP A 197 -19.71 15.03 -4.23
N VAL A 198 -18.63 14.95 -3.45
CA VAL A 198 -18.04 13.67 -3.08
C VAL A 198 -17.87 13.52 -1.57
N ASP A 199 -17.91 12.26 -1.11
CA ASP A 199 -17.73 11.92 0.30
C ASP A 199 -16.24 11.73 0.64
N ALA A 200 -15.43 11.33 -0.36
CA ALA A 200 -14.00 11.15 -0.17
C ALA A 200 -13.18 11.54 -1.40
N VAL A 201 -11.95 11.99 -1.15
CA VAL A 201 -10.92 12.29 -2.14
C VAL A 201 -9.75 11.35 -1.91
N VAL A 202 -9.32 10.61 -2.94
CA VAL A 202 -8.14 9.74 -2.88
C VAL A 202 -7.13 10.18 -3.92
N SER A 203 -6.00 10.73 -3.47
CA SER A 203 -4.88 11.08 -4.34
C SER A 203 -3.94 9.89 -4.50
N THR A 204 -3.70 9.49 -5.75
CA THR A 204 -2.80 8.39 -6.12
C THR A 204 -1.68 8.86 -7.05
N VAL A 205 -1.43 10.15 -7.10
CA VAL A 205 -0.41 10.79 -7.93
C VAL A 205 0.70 11.41 -7.06
N PRO A 206 1.90 11.66 -7.61
CA PRO A 206 2.92 12.41 -6.89
C PRO A 206 2.40 13.78 -6.45
N PRO A 207 2.75 14.28 -5.26
CA PRO A 207 2.28 15.59 -4.76
C PRO A 207 2.58 16.76 -5.70
N SER A 208 3.69 16.68 -6.45
CA SER A 208 4.04 17.68 -7.49
C SER A 208 3.10 17.69 -8.69
N SER A 209 2.26 16.67 -8.85
CA SER A 209 1.24 16.62 -9.90
C SER A 209 -0.09 17.23 -9.49
N VAL A 210 -0.27 17.52 -8.21
CA VAL A 210 -1.49 18.15 -7.66
C VAL A 210 -1.34 19.66 -7.82
N ILE A 211 -2.21 20.27 -8.59
CA ILE A 211 -2.17 21.71 -8.91
C ILE A 211 -3.49 22.40 -8.57
N GLY A 212 -3.46 23.71 -8.43
CA GLY A 212 -4.65 24.54 -8.29
C GLY A 212 -5.33 24.43 -6.92
N LEU A 213 -4.61 24.00 -5.88
CA LEU A 213 -5.16 23.85 -4.51
C LEU A 213 -5.71 25.18 -3.95
N GLU A 214 -5.19 26.32 -4.38
CA GLU A 214 -5.68 27.66 -4.03
C GLU A 214 -7.14 27.92 -4.47
N ARG A 215 -7.67 27.07 -5.32
CA ARG A 215 -9.08 27.13 -5.74
C ARG A 215 -10.02 26.56 -4.68
N LEU A 216 -9.51 25.72 -3.77
CA LEU A 216 -10.29 25.21 -2.65
C LEU A 216 -10.77 26.35 -1.76
N ASP A 217 -9.96 27.42 -1.57
CA ASP A 217 -10.30 28.60 -0.77
C ASP A 217 -11.52 29.37 -1.32
N ARG A 218 -11.81 29.17 -2.60
CA ARG A 218 -12.94 29.83 -3.28
C ARG A 218 -14.22 29.01 -3.29
N LEU A 219 -14.17 27.80 -2.74
CA LEU A 219 -15.34 26.93 -2.69
C LEU A 219 -16.22 27.34 -1.51
N ASP A 220 -17.50 27.55 -1.79
CA ASP A 220 -18.50 27.72 -0.75
C ASP A 220 -18.72 26.34 -0.06
N HIS A 221 -18.32 26.25 1.20
CA HIS A 221 -18.44 25.05 2.00
C HIS A 221 -19.88 24.74 2.44
N ALA A 222 -20.77 25.70 2.38
CA ALA A 222 -22.19 25.51 2.70
C ALA A 222 -22.91 24.55 1.73
N SER A 223 -22.31 24.30 0.56
CA SER A 223 -22.82 23.38 -0.46
C SER A 223 -22.17 21.99 -0.45
N ALA A 224 -21.31 21.69 0.54
CA ALA A 224 -20.66 20.39 0.60
C ALA A 224 -21.67 19.28 0.93
N ARG A 225 -21.50 18.10 0.28
CA ARG A 225 -22.35 16.92 0.48
C ARG A 225 -22.29 16.39 1.91
N THR A 226 -21.15 16.57 2.58
CA THR A 226 -20.92 16.16 3.97
C THR A 226 -20.77 17.40 4.88
N PRO A 227 -21.28 17.38 6.11
CA PRO A 227 -21.22 18.53 7.03
C PRO A 227 -19.79 19.02 7.35
N HIS A 228 -18.80 18.13 7.22
CA HIS A 228 -17.40 18.42 7.54
C HIS A 228 -16.49 18.37 6.29
N GLY A 229 -17.07 18.41 5.10
CA GLY A 229 -16.33 18.21 3.85
C GLY A 229 -15.94 16.74 3.61
N PRO A 230 -15.32 16.43 2.44
CA PRO A 230 -14.91 15.07 2.10
C PRO A 230 -13.72 14.61 2.93
N ALA A 231 -13.64 13.30 3.23
CA ALA A 231 -12.42 12.73 3.78
C ALA A 231 -11.32 12.69 2.71
N VAL A 232 -10.12 13.13 3.03
CA VAL A 232 -9.02 13.23 2.07
C VAL A 232 -7.90 12.27 2.42
N LEU A 233 -7.64 11.30 1.55
CA LEU A 233 -6.49 10.40 1.60
C LEU A 233 -5.50 10.77 0.48
N ASP A 234 -4.28 11.10 0.83
CA ASP A 234 -3.15 11.04 -0.10
C ASP A 234 -2.33 9.79 0.21
N VAL A 235 -2.19 8.89 -0.76
CA VAL A 235 -1.49 7.61 -0.56
C VAL A 235 0.03 7.79 -0.42
N VAL A 236 0.54 8.98 -0.74
CA VAL A 236 1.94 9.31 -0.54
C VAL A 236 2.18 9.60 0.94
N TYR A 237 3.23 9.00 1.46
CA TYR A 237 3.67 9.17 2.84
C TYR A 237 5.13 9.66 2.91
N GLY A 238 5.48 10.32 4.01
CA GLY A 238 6.83 10.87 4.22
C GLY A 238 6.92 11.68 5.51
N THR A 239 7.77 12.70 5.51
CA THR A 239 8.02 13.57 6.67
C THR A 239 6.97 14.68 6.79
N GLY A 240 5.72 14.31 6.99
CA GLY A 240 4.61 15.26 7.20
C GLY A 240 3.56 15.21 6.10
N ARG A 241 2.54 16.04 6.27
CA ARG A 241 1.39 16.10 5.36
C ARG A 241 1.76 16.62 3.98
N THR A 242 1.18 16.03 2.97
CA THR A 242 1.29 16.52 1.58
C THR A 242 0.58 17.88 1.42
N PRO A 243 0.84 18.62 0.33
CA PRO A 243 0.11 19.86 0.06
C PRO A 243 -1.42 19.69 0.07
N LEU A 244 -1.92 18.58 -0.49
CA LEU A 244 -3.35 18.29 -0.51
C LEU A 244 -3.89 18.03 0.92
N GLN A 245 -3.20 17.26 1.73
CA GLN A 245 -3.60 17.00 3.12
C GLN A 245 -3.56 18.27 3.99
N ARG A 246 -2.60 19.18 3.75
CA ARG A 246 -2.56 20.48 4.44
C ARG A 246 -3.75 21.33 4.06
N ALA A 247 -4.02 21.49 2.78
CA ALA A 247 -5.17 22.22 2.30
C ALA A 247 -6.49 21.67 2.86
N ALA A 248 -6.66 20.33 2.87
CA ALA A 248 -7.83 19.70 3.48
C ALA A 248 -7.97 20.04 4.98
N ALA A 249 -6.86 19.96 5.73
CA ALA A 249 -6.87 20.27 7.17
C ALA A 249 -7.17 21.74 7.45
N GLU A 250 -6.66 22.68 6.62
CA GLU A 250 -6.96 24.12 6.71
C GLU A 250 -8.45 24.40 6.49
N HIS A 251 -9.13 23.56 5.68
CA HIS A 251 -10.58 23.64 5.48
C HIS A 251 -11.38 22.86 6.54
N GLY A 252 -10.72 22.27 7.54
CA GLY A 252 -11.38 21.46 8.56
C GLY A 252 -11.91 20.11 8.07
N TRP A 253 -11.45 19.63 6.90
CA TRP A 253 -11.86 18.35 6.35
C TRP A 253 -11.15 17.18 7.05
N PRO A 254 -11.83 16.03 7.18
CA PRO A 254 -11.19 14.81 7.69
C PRO A 254 -9.99 14.40 6.83
N VAL A 255 -8.84 14.13 7.46
CA VAL A 255 -7.62 13.71 6.77
C VAL A 255 -7.29 12.29 7.17
N ALA A 256 -7.26 11.40 6.17
CA ALA A 256 -6.70 10.06 6.28
C ALA A 256 -5.21 10.12 5.95
N GLU A 257 -4.39 9.54 6.80
CA GLU A 257 -2.94 9.58 6.60
C GLU A 257 -2.47 8.43 5.68
N GLY A 258 -1.58 8.73 4.74
CA GLY A 258 -0.98 7.70 3.87
C GLY A 258 -0.19 6.64 4.66
N THR A 259 0.27 6.99 5.85
CA THR A 259 0.90 6.06 6.80
C THR A 259 -0.07 5.05 7.38
N ASP A 260 -1.36 5.39 7.55
CA ASP A 260 -2.38 4.43 7.99
C ASP A 260 -2.65 3.42 6.87
N MET A 261 -2.78 3.88 5.62
CA MET A 261 -2.85 2.98 4.48
C MET A 261 -1.64 2.05 4.42
N LEU A 262 -0.42 2.59 4.58
CA LEU A 262 0.81 1.80 4.56
C LEU A 262 0.83 0.75 5.68
N LEU A 263 0.44 1.11 6.90
CA LEU A 263 0.41 0.21 8.04
C LEU A 263 -0.59 -0.93 7.81
N HIS A 264 -1.82 -0.60 7.48
CA HIS A 264 -2.89 -1.59 7.39
C HIS A 264 -2.75 -2.52 6.17
N GLN A 265 -2.23 -2.06 5.02
CA GLN A 265 -1.90 -2.97 3.93
C GLN A 265 -0.76 -3.93 4.32
N ALA A 266 0.20 -3.48 5.15
CA ALA A 266 1.30 -4.32 5.61
C ALA A 266 0.86 -5.34 6.67
N THR A 267 -0.13 -5.04 7.52
CA THR A 267 -0.69 -6.05 8.44
C THR A 267 -1.29 -7.23 7.70
N GLU A 268 -2.00 -6.97 6.61
CA GLU A 268 -2.55 -8.02 5.77
C GLU A 268 -1.44 -8.80 5.03
N GLN A 269 -0.37 -8.12 4.59
CA GLN A 269 0.80 -8.79 4.02
C GLN A 269 1.48 -9.73 5.03
N VAL A 270 1.70 -9.29 6.26
CA VAL A 270 2.26 -10.13 7.34
C VAL A 270 1.39 -11.38 7.53
N ARG A 271 0.08 -11.20 7.65
CA ARG A 271 -0.86 -12.33 7.81
C ARG A 271 -0.78 -13.32 6.64
N LEU A 272 -0.74 -12.83 5.42
CA LEU A 272 -0.68 -13.67 4.22
C LEU A 272 0.66 -14.41 4.09
N MET A 273 1.78 -13.74 4.38
CA MET A 273 3.12 -14.31 4.21
C MET A 273 3.50 -15.28 5.33
N THR A 274 3.05 -15.00 6.57
CA THR A 274 3.44 -15.80 7.76
C THR A 274 2.37 -16.78 8.23
N GLY A 275 1.11 -16.57 7.83
CA GLY A 275 -0.03 -17.30 8.38
C GLY A 275 -0.45 -16.86 9.79
N LEU A 276 0.22 -15.86 10.39
CA LEU A 276 -0.01 -15.39 11.75
C LEU A 276 -0.72 -14.03 11.77
N PRO A 277 -1.51 -13.73 12.81
CA PRO A 277 -2.09 -12.40 12.99
C PRO A 277 -0.98 -11.34 13.13
N ALA A 278 -1.11 -10.24 12.41
CA ALA A 278 -0.11 -9.17 12.45
C ALA A 278 -0.15 -8.43 13.80
N PRO A 279 1.01 -8.18 14.44
CA PRO A 279 1.11 -7.45 15.70
C PRO A 279 1.03 -5.94 15.46
N LEU A 280 -0.18 -5.42 15.21
CA LEU A 280 -0.46 -4.04 14.81
C LEU A 280 0.23 -3.00 15.72
N ALA A 281 0.21 -3.21 17.04
CA ALA A 281 0.80 -2.27 17.99
C ALA A 281 2.31 -2.10 17.78
N ALA A 282 3.06 -3.20 17.64
CA ALA A 282 4.50 -3.17 17.41
C ALA A 282 4.84 -2.55 16.03
N MET A 283 4.05 -2.87 15.01
CA MET A 283 4.22 -2.28 13.68
C MET A 283 3.96 -0.77 13.69
N SER A 284 2.90 -0.32 14.37
CA SER A 284 2.57 1.10 14.50
C SER A 284 3.64 1.89 15.27
N GLU A 285 4.17 1.33 16.35
CA GLU A 285 5.27 1.94 17.11
C GLU A 285 6.52 2.10 16.25
N ALA A 286 6.95 1.03 15.57
CA ALA A 286 8.11 1.07 14.70
C ALA A 286 7.96 2.08 13.54
N LEU A 287 6.75 2.21 13.00
CA LEU A 287 6.45 3.21 11.95
C LEU A 287 6.60 4.63 12.50
N ARG A 288 6.02 4.93 13.67
CA ARG A 288 6.14 6.26 14.32
C ARG A 288 7.60 6.62 14.57
N ASP A 289 8.39 5.68 15.10
CA ASP A 289 9.81 5.88 15.36
C ASP A 289 10.61 6.17 14.08
N ALA A 290 10.34 5.42 13.03
CA ALA A 290 10.98 5.63 11.73
C ALA A 290 10.66 7.01 11.15
N LEU A 291 9.41 7.45 11.22
CA LEU A 291 8.99 8.77 10.75
C LEU A 291 9.63 9.89 11.57
N ALA A 292 9.72 9.76 12.90
CA ALA A 292 10.39 10.71 13.77
C ALA A 292 11.89 10.83 13.46
N GLN A 293 12.57 9.71 13.19
CA GLN A 293 13.98 9.69 12.79
C GLN A 293 14.22 10.37 11.44
N HIS A 294 13.32 10.18 10.48
CA HIS A 294 13.41 10.88 9.19
C HIS A 294 13.21 12.40 9.35
N ALA A 295 12.27 12.82 10.18
CA ALA A 295 12.01 14.24 10.44
C ALA A 295 13.21 14.96 11.12
N THR A 296 13.97 14.24 11.95
CA THR A 296 15.14 14.81 12.68
C THR A 296 16.47 14.69 11.93
N GLY A 297 16.46 14.12 10.72
CA GLY A 297 17.68 13.90 9.92
C GLY A 297 18.67 12.88 10.51
N ARG A 298 18.31 12.18 11.57
CA ARG A 298 19.13 11.15 12.20
C ARG A 298 18.99 9.83 11.46
N ARG A 299 19.92 9.53 10.55
CA ARG A 299 20.10 8.16 10.03
C ARG A 299 20.65 7.28 11.14
N ARG A 300 20.00 6.14 11.46
CA ARG A 300 20.70 5.08 12.18
C ARG A 300 21.88 4.63 11.32
N PRO A 301 23.10 4.43 11.91
CA PRO A 301 24.19 3.79 11.17
C PRO A 301 23.69 2.42 10.69
N SER A 302 23.92 2.13 9.43
CA SER A 302 23.57 0.85 8.78
C SER A 302 24.25 -0.28 9.56
N GLN A 303 23.47 -1.09 10.26
CA GLN A 303 23.93 -2.37 10.75
C GLN A 303 23.92 -3.33 9.56
N THR A 304 25.12 -3.82 9.26
CA THR A 304 25.53 -4.85 8.30
C THR A 304 25.62 -4.45 6.82
N PRO A 305 26.77 -4.73 6.18
CA PRO A 305 26.90 -4.64 4.73
C PRO A 305 26.07 -5.74 4.07
N ASP A 306 25.43 -5.37 2.97
CA ASP A 306 24.73 -6.28 2.07
C ASP A 306 25.70 -7.33 1.52
N PRO A 307 25.50 -8.64 1.76
CA PRO A 307 26.40 -9.69 1.25
C PRO A 307 26.10 -10.12 -0.18
N ALA A 308 25.46 -9.28 -0.98
CA ALA A 308 25.19 -9.57 -2.39
C ALA A 308 25.63 -8.41 -3.29
N ARG A 309 26.95 -8.36 -3.57
CA ARG A 309 27.50 -7.86 -4.81
C ARG A 309 27.85 -9.03 -5.71
#